data_30b953fb9033a10de24295c690741114
#
_entry.id   30b953fb9033a10de24295c690741114
#
_cell.length_a   1.000
_cell.length_b   1.000
_cell.length_c   1.000
_cell.angle_alpha   90.00
_cell.angle_beta   90.00
_cell.angle_gamma   90.00
#
_symmetry.space_group_name_H-M   'P 1'
#
loop_
_entity.id
_entity.type
_entity.pdbx_description
1 polymer ?
#
loop_
_entity_poly.entity_id
_entity_poly.type
_entity_poly.pdbx_seq_one_letter_code
_entity_poly.pdbx_strand_id
1 'polypeptide(L)'
;IRRGINTNTNDTELLNSKLPHKLNEWVEKNQKKLIHFSSDCVFSGEKGNYFDNSTPDADDIYGLSKSHGEVKSDNTLTIRCSIIGREIFNHTELFEWLYGMKNKKIDGYNNVIYSGVTSTWMGKTINHIIKNTIDLNGIYNISSIPISKYDLLVKLSDIFNLNVDISLNSNIKSN
;
A
#
# COMPACT_ATOMS: atom_id res chain seq x y z
N ILE A 1 5.39 10.28 1.31
CA ILE A 1 6.44 9.83 2.26
C ILE A 1 6.19 8.38 2.57
N ARG A 2 7.24 7.58 2.62
CA ARG A 2 7.20 6.12 2.73
C ARG A 2 7.49 5.64 4.15
N ARG A 3 7.04 4.43 4.47
CA ARG A 3 7.41 3.72 5.71
C ARG A 3 8.92 3.47 5.75
N GLY A 4 9.54 3.68 6.90
CA GLY A 4 10.96 3.34 7.14
C GLY A 4 12.00 4.32 6.57
N ILE A 5 11.59 5.39 5.91
CA ILE A 5 12.51 6.47 5.51
C ILE A 5 12.59 7.50 6.65
N ASN A 6 13.81 7.87 7.04
CA ASN A 6 14.07 8.94 8.00
C ASN A 6 13.58 10.28 7.43
N THR A 7 12.31 10.59 7.62
CA THR A 7 11.67 11.81 7.14
C THR A 7 11.39 12.73 8.31
N ASN A 8 11.58 14.02 8.06
CA ASN A 8 11.12 15.06 8.98
C ASN A 8 9.63 14.84 9.28
N THR A 9 9.28 14.73 10.55
CA THR A 9 7.90 14.50 11.00
C THR A 9 6.95 15.56 10.46
N ASN A 10 7.42 16.82 10.31
CA ASN A 10 6.64 17.92 9.74
C ASN A 10 6.30 17.67 8.26
N ASP A 11 7.23 17.18 7.45
CA ASP A 11 6.97 16.87 6.04
C ASP A 11 6.02 15.69 5.90
N THR A 12 6.14 14.69 6.78
CA THR A 12 5.24 13.54 6.81
C THR A 12 3.80 14.00 7.11
N GLU A 13 3.62 14.82 8.14
CA GLU A 13 2.32 15.37 8.47
C GLU A 13 1.77 16.28 7.36
N LEU A 14 2.60 17.13 6.77
CA LEU A 14 2.18 18.02 5.70
C LEU A 14 1.70 17.24 4.48
N LEU A 15 2.49 16.28 4.00
CA LEU A 15 2.23 15.60 2.73
C LEU A 15 1.24 14.44 2.87
N ASN A 16 1.32 13.66 3.95
CA ASN A 16 0.44 12.50 4.12
C ASN A 16 -0.90 12.84 4.76
N SER A 17 -0.92 13.85 5.68
CA SER A 17 -2.14 14.20 6.43
C SER A 17 -2.81 15.44 5.88
N LYS A 18 -2.13 16.58 5.81
CA LYS A 18 -2.77 17.88 5.49
C LYS A 18 -3.06 18.07 4.01
N LEU A 19 -2.14 17.67 3.14
CA LEU A 19 -2.28 17.87 1.68
C LEU A 19 -3.53 17.19 1.10
N PRO A 20 -3.90 15.94 1.45
CA PRO A 20 -5.12 15.33 0.93
C PRO A 20 -6.38 16.13 1.25
N HIS A 21 -6.49 16.66 2.47
CA HIS A 21 -7.64 17.53 2.85
C HIS A 21 -7.66 18.84 2.07
N LYS A 22 -6.49 19.45 1.86
CA LYS A 22 -6.40 20.67 1.03
C LYS A 22 -6.78 20.42 -0.43
N LEU A 23 -6.40 19.27 -0.98
CA LEU A 23 -6.83 18.87 -2.31
C LEU A 23 -8.34 18.63 -2.35
N ASN A 24 -8.92 18.03 -1.30
CA ASN A 24 -10.37 17.86 -1.20
C ASN A 24 -11.10 19.20 -1.18
N GLU A 25 -10.68 20.17 -0.34
CA GLU A 25 -11.23 21.51 -0.31
C GLU A 25 -11.22 22.16 -1.72
N TRP A 26 -10.12 21.96 -2.45
CA TRP A 26 -9.98 22.48 -3.80
C TRP A 26 -10.93 21.81 -4.80
N VAL A 27 -11.06 20.46 -4.79
CA VAL A 27 -11.94 19.77 -5.74
C VAL A 27 -13.41 20.04 -5.45
N GLU A 28 -13.81 20.19 -4.19
CA GLU A 28 -15.17 20.59 -3.80
C GLU A 28 -15.49 21.98 -4.35
N LYS A 29 -14.63 22.96 -4.12
CA LYS A 29 -14.80 24.33 -4.61
C LYS A 29 -14.88 24.41 -6.14
N ASN A 30 -14.16 23.54 -6.85
CA ASN A 30 -14.06 23.56 -8.31
C ASN A 30 -14.94 22.50 -9.00
N GLN A 31 -15.80 21.80 -8.25
CA GLN A 31 -16.67 20.73 -8.78
C GLN A 31 -15.87 19.66 -9.55
N LYS A 32 -14.77 19.22 -8.97
CA LYS A 32 -13.90 18.17 -9.51
C LYS A 32 -13.97 16.92 -8.63
N LYS A 33 -13.36 15.84 -9.09
CA LYS A 33 -13.22 14.59 -8.33
C LYS A 33 -11.75 14.36 -7.96
N LEU A 34 -11.53 13.76 -6.80
CA LEU A 34 -10.21 13.36 -6.31
C LEU A 34 -10.19 11.84 -6.11
N ILE A 35 -9.17 11.19 -6.64
CA ILE A 35 -8.81 9.82 -6.26
C ILE A 35 -7.54 9.91 -5.41
N HIS A 36 -7.69 9.59 -4.13
CA HIS A 36 -6.61 9.66 -3.14
C HIS A 36 -6.15 8.25 -2.77
N PHE A 37 -4.84 8.01 -2.84
CA PHE A 37 -4.24 6.76 -2.38
C PHE A 37 -3.81 6.87 -0.92
N SER A 38 -4.49 6.12 -0.06
CA SER A 38 -4.07 5.81 1.30
C SER A 38 -3.17 4.56 1.29
N SER A 39 -3.11 3.80 2.37
CA SER A 39 -2.30 2.60 2.51
C SER A 39 -3.04 1.58 3.36
N ASP A 40 -2.75 0.29 3.18
CA ASP A 40 -3.11 -0.77 4.12
C ASP A 40 -2.38 -0.63 5.46
N CYS A 41 -1.25 0.08 5.49
CA CYS A 41 -0.51 0.40 6.71
C CYS A 41 -1.26 1.33 7.69
N VAL A 42 -2.45 1.81 7.35
CA VAL A 42 -3.35 2.46 8.34
C VAL A 42 -3.85 1.46 9.38
N PHE A 43 -3.67 0.17 9.12
CA PHE A 43 -3.98 -0.92 10.04
C PHE A 43 -2.71 -1.52 10.62
N SER A 44 -2.77 -1.91 11.91
CA SER A 44 -1.66 -2.58 12.59
C SER A 44 -1.33 -3.97 12.03
N GLY A 45 -2.32 -4.64 11.46
CA GLY A 45 -2.22 -6.02 11.00
C GLY A 45 -2.55 -7.07 12.09
N GLU A 46 -2.69 -6.68 13.36
CA GLU A 46 -2.90 -7.61 14.47
C GLU A 46 -4.20 -8.42 14.34
N LYS A 47 -5.28 -7.78 13.90
CA LYS A 47 -6.61 -8.43 13.78
C LYS A 47 -6.75 -9.17 12.46
N GLY A 48 -6.10 -8.72 11.40
CA GLY A 48 -6.35 -9.19 10.05
C GLY A 48 -7.80 -8.96 9.56
N ASN A 49 -8.06 -9.28 8.29
CA ASN A 49 -9.41 -9.21 7.68
C ASN A 49 -10.13 -7.88 7.92
N TYR A 50 -9.45 -6.76 7.73
CA TYR A 50 -10.03 -5.44 7.87
C TYR A 50 -11.01 -5.12 6.75
N PHE A 51 -12.15 -4.54 7.10
CA PHE A 51 -13.18 -4.08 6.18
C PHE A 51 -13.04 -2.59 5.88
N ASP A 52 -13.80 -2.08 4.89
CA ASP A 52 -13.79 -0.66 4.52
C ASP A 52 -14.17 0.25 5.70
N ASN A 53 -15.10 -0.20 6.55
CA ASN A 53 -15.54 0.50 7.74
C ASN A 53 -14.70 0.21 9.00
N SER A 54 -13.63 -0.57 8.89
CA SER A 54 -12.72 -0.79 10.03
C SER A 54 -12.03 0.50 10.43
N THR A 55 -11.96 0.76 11.73
CA THR A 55 -11.21 1.90 12.25
C THR A 55 -9.72 1.65 12.09
N PRO A 56 -8.95 2.58 11.50
CA PRO A 56 -7.50 2.53 11.49
C PRO A 56 -6.92 2.39 12.90
N ASP A 57 -5.93 1.51 13.05
CA ASP A 57 -5.31 1.18 14.34
C ASP A 57 -3.77 1.08 14.25
N ALA A 58 -3.17 1.75 13.25
CA ALA A 58 -1.71 1.85 13.14
C ALA A 58 -1.11 2.60 14.33
N ASP A 59 0.08 2.18 14.74
CA ASP A 59 0.86 2.75 15.83
C ASP A 59 2.17 3.43 15.37
N ASP A 60 2.54 3.24 14.10
CA ASP A 60 3.72 3.89 13.52
C ASP A 60 3.37 5.24 12.86
N ILE A 61 4.38 6.13 12.76
CA ILE A 61 4.24 7.48 12.20
C ILE A 61 3.69 7.46 10.78
N TYR A 62 4.09 6.50 9.96
CA TYR A 62 3.62 6.41 8.57
C TYR A 62 2.13 6.05 8.51
N GLY A 63 1.73 4.97 9.17
CA GLY A 63 0.35 4.53 9.21
C GLY A 63 -0.59 5.58 9.80
N LEU A 64 -0.20 6.19 10.93
CA LEU A 64 -0.93 7.30 11.55
C LEU A 64 -1.08 8.49 10.60
N SER A 65 0.01 8.93 9.95
CA SER A 65 -0.05 10.07 9.04
C SER A 65 -0.92 9.80 7.81
N LYS A 66 -0.90 8.56 7.28
CA LYS A 66 -1.77 8.15 6.17
C LYS A 66 -3.23 8.08 6.59
N SER A 67 -3.50 7.54 7.77
CA SER A 67 -4.86 7.50 8.36
C SER A 67 -5.44 8.91 8.57
N HIS A 68 -4.65 9.85 9.09
CA HIS A 68 -5.07 11.24 9.25
C HIS A 68 -5.31 11.96 7.92
N GLY A 69 -4.74 11.47 6.83
CA GLY A 69 -4.96 12.02 5.48
C GLY A 69 -6.11 11.37 4.72
N GLU A 70 -6.82 10.43 5.30
CA GLU A 70 -7.98 9.82 4.66
C GLU A 70 -9.14 10.80 4.60
N VAL A 71 -9.63 11.03 3.39
CA VAL A 71 -10.75 11.94 3.13
C VAL A 71 -12.00 11.14 2.84
N LYS A 72 -13.10 11.51 3.49
CA LYS A 72 -14.44 11.00 3.21
C LYS A 72 -15.32 12.17 2.81
N SER A 73 -15.58 12.32 1.52
CA SER A 73 -16.47 13.33 0.95
C SER A 73 -17.09 12.84 -0.34
N ASP A 74 -18.15 13.50 -0.81
CA ASP A 74 -18.87 13.14 -2.04
C ASP A 74 -18.02 13.34 -3.31
N ASN A 75 -16.92 14.09 -3.21
CA ASN A 75 -16.02 14.37 -4.32
C ASN A 75 -14.71 13.59 -4.26
N THR A 76 -14.50 12.76 -3.24
CA THR A 76 -13.24 12.03 -3.05
C THR A 76 -13.46 10.53 -2.89
N LEU A 77 -12.72 9.77 -3.70
CA LEU A 77 -12.51 8.34 -3.54
C LEU A 77 -11.15 8.12 -2.87
N THR A 78 -11.14 7.66 -1.63
CA THR A 78 -9.92 7.25 -0.92
C THR A 78 -9.74 5.74 -1.04
N ILE A 79 -8.57 5.29 -1.51
CA ILE A 79 -8.23 3.89 -1.72
C ILE A 79 -7.13 3.48 -0.76
N ARG A 80 -7.42 2.54 0.14
CA ARG A 80 -6.42 1.85 0.97
C ARG A 80 -5.89 0.65 0.22
N CYS A 81 -4.62 0.61 -0.06
CA CYS A 81 -4.00 -0.50 -0.77
C CYS A 81 -2.52 -0.63 -0.49
N SER A 82 -1.98 -1.82 -0.73
CA SER A 82 -0.56 -2.06 -0.91
C SER A 82 -0.29 -2.36 -2.38
N ILE A 83 0.76 -1.81 -2.93
CA ILE A 83 1.08 -1.96 -4.36
C ILE A 83 2.48 -2.55 -4.50
N ILE A 84 2.60 -3.58 -5.35
CA ILE A 84 3.88 -4.18 -5.71
C ILE A 84 4.17 -3.98 -7.20
N GLY A 85 5.42 -3.62 -7.52
CA GLY A 85 5.85 -3.45 -8.91
C GLY A 85 7.27 -2.92 -8.98
N ARG A 86 7.74 -2.73 -10.23
CA ARG A 86 9.03 -2.09 -10.48
C ARG A 86 8.98 -0.62 -10.05
N GLU A 87 10.03 -0.16 -9.41
CA GLU A 87 10.19 1.24 -9.08
C GLU A 87 10.89 2.00 -10.20
N ILE A 88 10.45 3.24 -10.44
CA ILE A 88 11.11 4.16 -11.37
C ILE A 88 12.36 4.77 -10.71
N PHE A 89 12.30 4.98 -9.38
CA PHE A 89 13.37 5.61 -8.60
C PHE A 89 13.63 4.83 -7.31
N ASN A 90 14.80 4.99 -6.73
CA ASN A 90 15.27 4.47 -5.44
C ASN A 90 15.48 2.95 -5.35
N HIS A 91 14.72 2.12 -6.02
CA HIS A 91 14.86 0.66 -6.07
C HIS A 91 15.00 -0.01 -4.69
N THR A 92 14.13 0.35 -3.73
CA THR A 92 14.20 -0.07 -2.32
C THR A 92 13.02 -0.90 -1.85
N GLU A 93 11.91 -0.92 -2.61
CA GLU A 93 10.72 -1.67 -2.24
C GLU A 93 10.89 -3.19 -2.48
N LEU A 94 9.93 -3.95 -2.02
CA LEU A 94 9.98 -5.42 -1.95
C LEU A 94 10.47 -6.07 -3.24
N PHE A 95 9.96 -5.65 -4.39
CA PHE A 95 10.34 -6.27 -5.66
C PHE A 95 11.79 -5.96 -6.04
N GLU A 96 12.21 -4.71 -5.94
CA GLU A 96 13.58 -4.31 -6.28
C GLU A 96 14.59 -4.88 -5.27
N TRP A 97 14.22 -4.95 -3.98
CA TRP A 97 15.02 -5.64 -2.97
C TRP A 97 15.20 -7.12 -3.36
N LEU A 98 14.13 -7.85 -3.70
CA LEU A 98 14.23 -9.25 -4.11
C LEU A 98 15.08 -9.41 -5.38
N TYR A 99 14.91 -8.52 -6.35
CA TYR A 99 15.72 -8.52 -7.57
C TYR A 99 17.23 -8.38 -7.28
N GLY A 100 17.59 -7.56 -6.30
CA GLY A 100 18.96 -7.42 -5.80
C GLY A 100 19.49 -8.65 -5.04
N MET A 101 18.61 -9.61 -4.68
CA MET A 101 18.95 -10.87 -4.02
C MET A 101 19.19 -12.04 -4.99
N LYS A 102 19.25 -11.78 -6.28
CA LYS A 102 19.52 -12.79 -7.30
C LYS A 102 20.76 -13.63 -6.96
N ASN A 103 20.63 -14.97 -7.04
CA ASN A 103 21.64 -15.96 -6.67
C ASN A 103 22.11 -15.89 -5.20
N LYS A 104 21.30 -15.33 -4.30
CA LYS A 104 21.61 -15.25 -2.87
C LYS A 104 20.61 -16.07 -2.05
N LYS A 105 20.91 -16.21 -0.76
CA LYS A 105 20.05 -16.85 0.23
C LYS A 105 19.35 -15.80 1.08
N ILE A 106 18.05 -15.96 1.31
CA ILE A 106 17.22 -15.09 2.13
C ILE A 106 16.21 -15.89 2.95
N ASP A 107 15.62 -15.26 3.96
CA ASP A 107 14.47 -15.79 4.67
C ASP A 107 13.16 -15.30 4.06
N GLY A 108 12.17 -16.18 3.98
CA GLY A 108 10.78 -15.88 3.65
C GLY A 108 9.86 -16.22 4.83
N TYR A 109 9.00 -15.29 5.24
CA TYR A 109 8.16 -15.45 6.42
C TYR A 109 6.77 -15.97 6.04
N ASN A 110 6.36 -17.11 6.59
CA ASN A 110 5.06 -17.70 6.32
C ASN A 110 3.93 -17.11 7.19
N ASN A 111 4.26 -16.48 8.29
CA ASN A 111 3.31 -15.84 9.21
C ASN A 111 3.10 -14.34 8.95
N VAL A 112 3.79 -13.79 7.95
CA VAL A 112 3.57 -12.41 7.47
C VAL A 112 2.74 -12.47 6.20
N ILE A 113 1.50 -12.01 6.27
CA ILE A 113 0.55 -12.07 5.17
C ILE A 113 0.57 -10.75 4.37
N TYR A 114 0.52 -10.89 3.06
CA TYR A 114 0.45 -9.79 2.11
C TYR A 114 -0.76 -9.97 1.20
N SER A 115 -1.49 -8.90 0.94
CA SER A 115 -2.66 -8.91 0.05
C SER A 115 -2.66 -7.75 -0.95
N GLY A 116 -1.50 -7.17 -1.23
CA GLY A 116 -1.38 -6.08 -2.17
C GLY A 116 -1.59 -6.51 -3.63
N VAL A 117 -1.81 -5.53 -4.48
CA VAL A 117 -2.04 -5.70 -5.93
C VAL A 117 -0.82 -5.21 -6.72
N THR A 118 -0.72 -5.63 -8.00
CA THR A 118 0.35 -5.11 -8.85
C THR A 118 0.05 -3.68 -9.33
N SER A 119 1.09 -2.88 -9.57
CA SER A 119 0.97 -1.53 -10.12
C SER A 119 0.21 -1.50 -11.45
N THR A 120 0.44 -2.49 -12.31
CA THR A 120 -0.28 -2.64 -13.59
C THR A 120 -1.77 -2.90 -13.38
N TRP A 121 -2.13 -3.78 -12.44
CA TRP A 121 -3.53 -4.06 -12.13
C TRP A 121 -4.21 -2.84 -11.54
N MET A 122 -3.56 -2.16 -10.60
CA MET A 122 -4.09 -0.92 -10.02
C MET A 122 -4.32 0.15 -11.09
N GLY A 123 -3.38 0.34 -12.02
CA GLY A 123 -3.55 1.29 -13.13
C GLY A 123 -4.78 0.97 -14.01
N LYS A 124 -5.03 -0.32 -14.30
CA LYS A 124 -6.23 -0.75 -15.02
C LYS A 124 -7.51 -0.48 -14.21
N THR A 125 -7.48 -0.74 -12.91
CA THR A 125 -8.61 -0.49 -12.00
C THR A 125 -8.94 1.00 -11.94
N ILE A 126 -7.96 1.87 -11.77
CA ILE A 126 -8.17 3.31 -11.76
C ILE A 126 -8.73 3.81 -13.11
N ASN A 127 -8.19 3.33 -14.23
CA ASN A 127 -8.73 3.67 -15.53
C ASN A 127 -10.20 3.21 -15.70
N HIS A 128 -10.55 2.05 -15.16
CA HIS A 128 -11.95 1.57 -15.16
C HIS A 128 -12.85 2.47 -14.31
N ILE A 129 -12.41 2.84 -13.09
CA ILE A 129 -13.15 3.73 -12.20
C ILE A 129 -13.40 5.08 -12.89
N ILE A 130 -12.37 5.69 -13.46
CA ILE A 130 -12.49 6.99 -14.15
C ILE A 130 -13.49 6.93 -15.30
N LYS A 131 -13.52 5.83 -16.07
CA LYS A 131 -14.37 5.70 -17.24
C LYS A 131 -15.82 5.31 -16.94
N ASN A 132 -16.05 4.54 -15.89
CA ASN A 132 -17.33 3.86 -15.70
C ASN A 132 -18.04 4.19 -14.39
N THR A 133 -17.29 4.63 -13.37
CA THR A 133 -17.82 4.84 -12.01
C THR A 133 -17.21 6.08 -11.35
N ILE A 134 -17.09 7.18 -12.14
CA ILE A 134 -16.43 8.42 -11.65
C ILE A 134 -17.12 9.04 -10.43
N ASP A 135 -18.38 8.71 -10.19
CA ASP A 135 -19.14 9.19 -9.02
C ASP A 135 -18.91 8.34 -7.76
N LEU A 136 -18.15 7.25 -7.87
CA LEU A 136 -17.75 6.47 -6.69
C LEU A 136 -16.98 7.38 -5.73
N ASN A 137 -17.38 7.36 -4.46
CA ASN A 137 -16.80 8.17 -3.40
C ASN A 137 -16.72 7.37 -2.09
N GLY A 138 -16.01 7.90 -1.10
CA GLY A 138 -15.81 7.25 0.19
C GLY A 138 -14.45 6.57 0.33
N ILE A 139 -14.32 5.67 1.29
CA ILE A 139 -13.06 4.98 1.61
C ILE A 139 -13.24 3.48 1.37
N TYR A 140 -12.37 2.89 0.55
CA TYR A 140 -12.41 1.47 0.18
C TYR A 140 -11.06 0.81 0.31
N ASN A 141 -11.06 -0.46 0.74
CA ASN A 141 -9.89 -1.32 0.70
C ASN A 141 -9.80 -2.01 -0.67
N ILE A 142 -8.66 -1.93 -1.31
CA ILE A 142 -8.37 -2.71 -2.52
C ILE A 142 -7.25 -3.68 -2.21
N SER A 143 -7.56 -4.97 -2.27
CA SER A 143 -6.63 -6.06 -1.99
C SER A 143 -6.76 -7.22 -2.96
N SER A 144 -5.75 -8.07 -3.00
CA SER A 144 -5.77 -9.37 -3.67
C SER A 144 -6.06 -10.51 -2.66
N ILE A 145 -6.07 -11.73 -3.17
CA ILE A 145 -6.08 -12.93 -2.31
C ILE A 145 -4.84 -12.90 -1.40
N PRO A 146 -5.00 -13.13 -0.08
CA PRO A 146 -3.89 -13.15 0.85
C PRO A 146 -2.84 -14.22 0.47
N ILE A 147 -1.57 -13.86 0.59
CA ILE A 147 -0.43 -14.75 0.34
C ILE A 147 0.62 -14.52 1.43
N SER A 148 1.32 -15.58 1.86
CA SER A 148 2.45 -15.39 2.77
C SER A 148 3.61 -14.65 2.08
N LYS A 149 4.42 -13.93 2.84
CA LYS A 149 5.65 -13.33 2.29
C LYS A 149 6.57 -14.38 1.71
N TYR A 150 6.66 -15.56 2.31
CA TYR A 150 7.42 -16.69 1.77
C TYR A 150 6.93 -17.07 0.37
N ASP A 151 5.63 -17.39 0.22
CA ASP A 151 5.07 -17.82 -1.06
C ASP A 151 5.14 -16.71 -2.12
N LEU A 152 4.97 -15.45 -1.71
CA LEU A 152 5.11 -14.31 -2.61
C LEU A 152 6.53 -14.20 -3.16
N LEU A 153 7.55 -14.32 -2.30
CA LEU A 153 8.94 -14.25 -2.71
C LEU A 153 9.33 -15.43 -3.62
N VAL A 154 8.86 -16.65 -3.31
CA VAL A 154 9.06 -17.82 -4.16
C VAL A 154 8.46 -17.57 -5.54
N LYS A 155 7.18 -17.20 -5.62
CA LYS A 155 6.51 -16.91 -6.90
C LYS A 155 7.21 -15.82 -7.71
N LEU A 156 7.65 -14.76 -7.07
CA LEU A 156 8.39 -13.68 -7.76
C LEU A 156 9.75 -14.16 -8.25
N SER A 157 10.47 -14.94 -7.45
CA SER A 157 11.75 -15.53 -7.85
C SER A 157 11.62 -16.41 -9.07
N ASP A 158 10.58 -17.25 -9.12
CA ASP A 158 10.29 -18.15 -10.24
C ASP A 158 9.89 -17.38 -11.50
N ILE A 159 8.93 -16.48 -11.41
CA ILE A 159 8.43 -15.68 -12.54
C ILE A 159 9.56 -14.88 -13.21
N PHE A 160 10.47 -14.34 -12.42
CA PHE A 160 11.56 -13.48 -12.92
C PHE A 160 12.92 -14.20 -13.07
N ASN A 161 12.95 -15.52 -12.86
CA ASN A 161 14.16 -16.36 -12.97
C ASN A 161 15.32 -15.79 -12.14
N LEU A 162 15.05 -15.46 -10.88
CA LEU A 162 16.04 -14.80 -10.00
C LEU A 162 16.97 -15.82 -9.32
N ASN A 163 16.60 -17.09 -9.26
CA ASN A 163 17.37 -18.15 -8.62
C ASN A 163 17.77 -17.77 -7.16
N VAL A 164 16.80 -17.30 -6.39
CA VAL A 164 16.99 -16.95 -4.96
C VAL A 164 16.70 -18.19 -4.12
N ASP A 165 17.63 -18.57 -3.23
CA ASP A 165 17.41 -19.62 -2.23
C ASP A 165 16.61 -19.05 -1.05
N ILE A 166 15.33 -19.41 -0.95
CA ILE A 166 14.41 -18.84 0.03
C ILE A 166 14.11 -19.88 1.12
N SER A 167 14.65 -19.66 2.31
CA SER A 167 14.39 -20.50 3.48
C SER A 167 13.11 -20.07 4.19
N LEU A 168 12.27 -21.05 4.55
CA LEU A 168 11.07 -20.79 5.34
C LEU A 168 11.45 -20.35 6.76
N ASN A 169 10.89 -19.24 7.21
CA ASN A 169 11.08 -18.74 8.58
C ASN A 169 9.71 -18.40 9.19
N SER A 170 9.45 -18.92 10.41
CA SER A 170 8.20 -18.71 11.15
C SER A 170 8.38 -17.85 12.40
N ASN A 171 9.59 -17.32 12.64
CA ASN A 171 9.98 -16.74 13.92
C ASN A 171 9.79 -15.22 14.05
N ILE A 172 9.26 -14.54 13.03
CA ILE A 172 8.93 -13.11 13.16
C ILE A 172 7.47 -12.97 13.57
N LYS A 173 7.24 -12.24 14.67
CA LYS A 173 5.93 -11.62 14.91
C LYS A 173 5.83 -10.45 13.95
N SER A 174 4.83 -10.46 13.04
CA SER A 174 4.52 -9.27 12.25
C SER A 174 4.15 -8.14 13.20
N ASN A 175 4.90 -7.09 13.16
CA ASN A 175 4.41 -5.79 13.63
C ASN A 175 3.61 -5.16 12.52
#